data_df1ac453fdf16746928fbb8b545da73d
#
_entry.id   df1ac453fdf16746928fbb8b545da73d
#
_cell.length_a   1.000
_cell.length_b   1.000
_cell.length_c   1.000
_cell.angle_alpha   90.00
_cell.angle_beta   90.00
_cell.angle_gamma   90.00
#
_symmetry.space_group_name_H-M   'P 1'
#
loop_
_entity.id
_entity.type
_entity.pdbx_description
1 polymer ?
#
loop_
_entity_poly.entity_id
_entity_poly.type
_entity_poly.pdbx_seq_one_letter_code
_entity_poly.pdbx_strand_id
1 'polypeptide(L)'
;FRSYFDMNWAVPACIVLDHYTAYGLEQDENSSIGAGGTLNPDNGKIQAFWTGEYQIAARANSVIYGAKDAVAGMSDAARQYYAEARVLRAYAYYNLISAFGDVPFFTAPVTIDEYKVGRTPKGEIIDFLIKDLNDAADYLPWTATQRGRVDKAVAYGLIARMGLFGGSFNVENKATE
;
A
#
# COMPACT_ATOMS: atom_id res chain seq x y z
N PHE A 1 2.29 -10.30 -4.17
CA PHE A 1 3.44 -10.02 -3.29
C PHE A 1 4.75 -10.56 -3.88
N ARG A 2 4.78 -11.81 -4.34
CA ARG A 2 5.98 -12.40 -4.95
C ARG A 2 6.48 -11.61 -6.15
N SER A 3 5.58 -11.16 -7.03
CA SER A 3 5.94 -10.35 -8.21
C SER A 3 6.50 -8.95 -7.87
N TYR A 4 6.22 -8.44 -6.69
CA TYR A 4 6.78 -7.19 -6.20
C TYR A 4 8.24 -7.33 -5.77
N PHE A 5 8.60 -8.49 -5.20
CA PHE A 5 9.98 -8.82 -4.84
C PHE A 5 10.76 -9.51 -5.97
N ASP A 6 10.06 -10.13 -6.94
CA ASP A 6 10.63 -10.69 -8.16
C ASP A 6 10.75 -9.61 -9.29
N MET A 7 10.96 -8.36 -8.94
CA MET A 7 11.36 -7.40 -9.96
C MET A 7 12.62 -7.91 -10.61
N ASN A 8 12.53 -8.26 -11.87
CA ASN A 8 13.52 -8.94 -12.74
C ASN A 8 14.86 -8.17 -12.89
N TRP A 9 15.16 -7.28 -11.97
CA TRP A 9 16.28 -6.35 -12.00
C TRP A 9 17.23 -6.53 -10.83
N ALA A 10 17.22 -7.67 -10.16
CA ALA A 10 18.13 -8.02 -9.06
C ALA A 10 18.16 -7.06 -7.85
N VAL A 11 17.36 -5.99 -7.87
CA VAL A 11 17.31 -4.99 -6.81
C VAL A 11 15.91 -4.96 -6.21
N PRO A 12 15.72 -5.39 -4.95
CA PRO A 12 14.44 -5.30 -4.25
C PRO A 12 13.92 -3.85 -4.24
N ALA A 13 12.60 -3.68 -4.35
CA ALA A 13 11.97 -2.35 -4.30
C ALA A 13 12.35 -1.52 -3.07
N CYS A 14 12.61 -2.18 -1.92
CA CYS A 14 13.10 -1.52 -0.72
C CYS A 14 14.45 -0.82 -0.93
N ILE A 15 15.37 -1.41 -1.71
CA ILE A 15 16.67 -0.79 -2.01
C ILE A 15 16.48 0.44 -2.93
N VAL A 16 15.57 0.34 -3.91
CA VAL A 16 15.25 1.49 -4.77
C VAL A 16 14.71 2.66 -3.96
N LEU A 17 13.85 2.40 -2.97
CA LEU A 17 13.32 3.45 -2.08
C LEU A 17 14.41 4.07 -1.19
N ASP A 18 15.38 3.28 -0.74
CA ASP A 18 16.50 3.77 0.08
C ASP A 18 17.46 4.65 -0.73
N HIS A 19 17.54 4.48 -2.05
CA HIS A 19 18.34 5.35 -2.92
C HIS A 19 17.80 6.78 -3.06
N TYR A 20 16.56 7.04 -2.68
CA TYR A 20 16.00 8.39 -2.57
C TYR A 20 16.38 9.09 -1.27
N THR A 21 17.03 8.37 -0.35
CA THR A 21 17.48 8.93 0.92
C THR A 21 18.98 9.26 0.83
N ALA A 22 19.45 10.14 1.71
CA ALA A 22 20.88 10.45 1.82
C ALA A 22 21.73 9.27 2.32
N TYR A 23 21.10 8.15 2.67
CA TYR A 23 21.74 6.97 3.23
C TYR A 23 22.08 5.89 2.20
N GLY A 24 21.52 5.96 1.00
CA GLY A 24 21.76 4.99 -0.07
C GLY A 24 22.46 5.63 -1.27
N LEU A 25 23.57 5.05 -1.71
CA LEU A 25 24.23 5.35 -2.98
C LEU A 25 24.17 4.09 -3.85
N GLU A 26 23.70 4.26 -5.07
CA GLU A 26 23.75 3.17 -6.05
C GLU A 26 25.16 3.10 -6.67
N GLN A 27 25.67 1.88 -6.76
CA GLN A 27 27.01 1.63 -7.32
C GLN A 27 27.07 1.78 -8.85
N ASP A 28 25.89 1.76 -9.50
CA ASP A 28 25.77 1.92 -10.95
C ASP A 28 25.55 3.39 -11.30
N GLU A 29 26.57 4.04 -11.86
CA GLU A 29 26.53 5.44 -12.31
C GLU A 29 25.46 5.70 -13.39
N ASN A 30 24.92 4.67 -14.03
CA ASN A 30 23.82 4.76 -15.00
C ASN A 30 22.43 4.66 -14.36
N SER A 31 22.34 4.58 -13.02
CA SER A 31 21.05 4.59 -12.37
C SER A 31 20.40 5.96 -12.49
N SER A 32 19.28 5.98 -13.20
CA SER A 32 18.42 7.17 -13.33
C SER A 32 17.70 7.53 -12.03
N ILE A 33 17.94 6.77 -10.96
CA ILE A 33 17.32 6.90 -9.65
C ILE A 33 18.45 7.02 -8.64
N GLY A 34 18.75 8.20 -8.17
CA GLY A 34 19.79 8.44 -7.18
C GLY A 34 20.31 9.87 -7.21
N ALA A 35 21.26 10.19 -6.33
CA ALA A 35 21.89 11.50 -6.30
C ALA A 35 22.61 11.80 -7.63
N GLY A 36 22.02 12.64 -8.47
CA GLY A 36 22.52 13.00 -9.79
C GLY A 36 21.75 12.39 -10.97
N GLY A 37 20.82 11.47 -10.74
CA GLY A 37 19.94 10.92 -11.76
C GLY A 37 18.81 11.88 -12.15
N THR A 38 18.39 11.83 -13.41
CA THR A 38 17.20 12.53 -13.88
C THR A 38 15.95 11.68 -13.59
N LEU A 39 15.21 12.04 -12.57
CA LEU A 39 13.88 11.50 -12.34
C LEU A 39 12.97 11.96 -13.48
N ASN A 40 12.51 11.06 -14.31
CA ASN A 40 11.53 11.35 -15.34
C ASN A 40 10.35 10.36 -15.29
N PRO A 41 9.16 10.74 -15.78
CA PRO A 41 7.99 9.87 -15.77
C PRO A 41 8.14 8.58 -16.55
N ASP A 42 9.06 8.53 -17.50
CA ASP A 42 9.31 7.36 -18.38
C ASP A 42 10.28 6.35 -17.76
N ASN A 43 10.70 6.59 -16.51
CA ASN A 43 11.60 5.67 -15.84
C ASN A 43 10.90 4.33 -15.56
N GLY A 44 11.42 3.26 -16.16
CA GLY A 44 10.82 1.92 -16.05
C GLY A 44 10.73 1.37 -14.63
N LYS A 45 11.63 1.76 -13.72
CA LYS A 45 11.57 1.36 -12.30
C LYS A 45 10.39 2.03 -11.58
N ILE A 46 10.15 3.32 -11.86
CA ILE A 46 9.00 4.07 -11.32
C ILE A 46 7.69 3.50 -11.84
N GLN A 47 7.62 3.21 -13.14
CA GLN A 47 6.44 2.59 -13.76
C GLN A 47 6.18 1.19 -13.19
N ALA A 48 7.23 0.39 -12.97
CA ALA A 48 7.10 -0.94 -12.37
C ALA A 48 6.59 -0.87 -10.94
N PHE A 49 7.07 0.09 -10.13
CA PHE A 49 6.61 0.31 -8.77
C PHE A 49 5.13 0.71 -8.76
N TRP A 50 4.74 1.73 -9.53
CA TRP A 50 3.34 2.15 -9.69
C TRP A 50 2.43 1.00 -10.08
N THR A 51 2.80 0.28 -11.14
CA THR A 51 2.02 -0.85 -11.65
C THR A 51 1.90 -1.98 -10.64
N GLY A 52 3.00 -2.31 -9.95
CA GLY A 52 3.03 -3.36 -8.94
C GLY A 52 2.10 -3.08 -7.77
N GLU A 53 2.12 -1.85 -7.24
CA GLU A 53 1.25 -1.47 -6.13
C GLU A 53 -0.23 -1.45 -6.53
N TYR A 54 -0.57 -0.93 -7.72
CA TYR A 54 -1.95 -1.00 -8.21
C TYR A 54 -2.41 -2.43 -8.49
N GLN A 55 -1.54 -3.33 -8.92
CA GLN A 55 -1.88 -4.76 -9.05
C GLN A 55 -2.19 -5.41 -7.71
N ILE A 56 -1.45 -5.08 -6.65
CA ILE A 56 -1.74 -5.55 -5.30
C ILE A 56 -3.11 -5.01 -4.85
N ALA A 57 -3.33 -3.70 -4.99
CA ALA A 57 -4.59 -3.07 -4.62
C ALA A 57 -5.79 -3.63 -5.39
N ALA A 58 -5.67 -3.83 -6.70
CA ALA A 58 -6.73 -4.40 -7.54
C ALA A 58 -7.10 -5.83 -7.14
N ARG A 59 -6.10 -6.69 -6.88
CA ARG A 59 -6.32 -8.07 -6.41
C ARG A 59 -6.97 -8.09 -5.04
N ALA A 60 -6.52 -7.23 -4.12
CA ALA A 60 -7.13 -7.08 -2.81
C ALA A 60 -8.59 -6.61 -2.92
N ASN A 61 -8.87 -5.60 -3.74
CA ASN A 61 -10.22 -5.12 -4.00
C ASN A 61 -11.14 -6.21 -4.56
N SER A 62 -10.64 -7.08 -5.44
CA SER A 62 -11.43 -8.20 -5.97
C SER A 62 -11.86 -9.16 -4.87
N VAL A 63 -10.96 -9.49 -3.94
CA VAL A 63 -11.28 -10.35 -2.79
C VAL A 63 -12.28 -9.66 -1.85
N ILE A 64 -12.01 -8.39 -1.50
CA ILE A 64 -12.84 -7.63 -0.57
C ILE A 64 -14.24 -7.43 -1.13
N TYR A 65 -14.36 -7.02 -2.39
CA TYR A 65 -15.63 -6.78 -3.04
C TYR A 65 -16.46 -8.07 -3.21
N GLY A 66 -15.80 -9.17 -3.62
CA GLY A 66 -16.47 -10.46 -3.77
C GLY A 66 -16.96 -11.07 -2.46
N ALA A 67 -16.34 -10.68 -1.35
CA ALA A 67 -16.64 -11.24 -0.02
C ALA A 67 -17.54 -10.37 0.86
N LYS A 68 -17.72 -9.08 0.55
CA LYS A 68 -18.31 -8.04 1.41
C LYS A 68 -19.67 -8.41 2.02
N ASP A 69 -20.54 -9.03 1.23
CA ASP A 69 -21.91 -9.35 1.64
C ASP A 69 -22.02 -10.70 2.38
N ALA A 70 -20.96 -11.49 2.38
CA ALA A 70 -20.92 -12.83 2.97
C ALA A 70 -20.15 -12.89 4.31
N VAL A 71 -19.51 -11.81 4.74
CA VAL A 71 -18.57 -11.79 5.89
C VAL A 71 -19.22 -12.34 7.17
N ALA A 72 -20.49 -12.03 7.44
CA ALA A 72 -21.19 -12.49 8.65
C ALA A 72 -21.30 -14.03 8.71
N GLY A 73 -21.46 -14.69 7.57
CA GLY A 73 -21.58 -16.15 7.46
C GLY A 73 -20.26 -16.89 7.23
N MET A 74 -19.15 -16.20 7.15
CA MET A 74 -17.85 -16.82 6.88
C MET A 74 -17.30 -17.57 8.10
N SER A 75 -16.50 -18.60 7.85
CA SER A 75 -15.63 -19.20 8.86
C SER A 75 -14.55 -18.21 9.32
N ASP A 76 -13.98 -18.44 10.50
CA ASP A 76 -12.90 -17.57 11.02
C ASP A 76 -11.71 -17.51 10.10
N ALA A 77 -11.35 -18.63 9.45
CA ALA A 77 -10.29 -18.65 8.46
C ALA A 77 -10.61 -17.78 7.24
N ALA A 78 -11.85 -17.78 6.75
CA ALA A 78 -12.26 -16.96 5.63
C ALA A 78 -12.30 -15.47 5.99
N ARG A 79 -12.75 -15.13 7.20
CA ARG A 79 -12.68 -13.75 7.73
C ARG A 79 -11.25 -13.27 7.85
N GLN A 80 -10.34 -14.15 8.29
CA GLN A 80 -8.91 -13.82 8.34
C GLN A 80 -8.38 -13.49 6.94
N TYR A 81 -8.68 -14.28 5.90
CA TYR A 81 -8.24 -13.98 4.52
C TYR A 81 -8.83 -12.67 3.99
N TYR A 82 -10.08 -12.40 4.33
CA TYR A 82 -10.72 -11.13 4.00
C TYR A 82 -9.99 -9.95 4.66
N ALA A 83 -9.64 -10.06 5.94
CA ALA A 83 -8.89 -9.04 6.66
C ALA A 83 -7.46 -8.86 6.13
N GLU A 84 -6.77 -9.95 5.80
CA GLU A 84 -5.46 -9.89 5.16
C GLU A 84 -5.48 -9.14 3.82
N ALA A 85 -6.52 -9.33 3.01
CA ALA A 85 -6.69 -8.57 1.77
C ALA A 85 -6.83 -7.07 2.03
N ARG A 86 -7.54 -6.66 3.10
CA ARG A 86 -7.66 -5.25 3.51
C ARG A 86 -6.31 -4.67 3.93
N VAL A 87 -5.51 -5.42 4.69
CA VAL A 87 -4.15 -4.99 5.07
C VAL A 87 -3.24 -4.87 3.84
N LEU A 88 -3.32 -5.79 2.89
CA LEU A 88 -2.54 -5.71 1.65
C LEU A 88 -2.94 -4.50 0.79
N ARG A 89 -4.24 -4.18 0.70
CA ARG A 89 -4.71 -2.96 0.05
C ARG A 89 -4.14 -1.71 0.72
N ALA A 90 -4.22 -1.67 2.04
CA ALA A 90 -3.72 -0.54 2.81
C ALA A 90 -2.21 -0.35 2.63
N TYR A 91 -1.44 -1.43 2.64
CA TYR A 91 -0.01 -1.40 2.39
C TYR A 91 0.32 -0.83 0.99
N ALA A 92 -0.37 -1.32 -0.04
CA ALA A 92 -0.15 -0.85 -1.41
C ALA A 92 -0.47 0.65 -1.56
N TYR A 93 -1.60 1.11 -1.04
CA TYR A 93 -1.93 2.54 -1.10
C TYR A 93 -1.02 3.40 -0.23
N TYR A 94 -0.57 2.92 0.92
CA TYR A 94 0.42 3.62 1.72
C TYR A 94 1.71 3.86 0.92
N ASN A 95 2.20 2.86 0.21
CA ASN A 95 3.37 2.99 -0.65
C ASN A 95 3.12 3.99 -1.81
N LEU A 96 1.96 3.90 -2.46
CA LEU A 96 1.58 4.83 -3.53
C LEU A 96 1.54 6.28 -3.06
N ILE A 97 0.84 6.57 -1.96
CA ILE A 97 0.73 7.95 -1.46
C ILE A 97 2.05 8.47 -0.89
N SER A 98 2.89 7.61 -0.36
CA SER A 98 4.22 7.99 0.14
C SER A 98 5.15 8.41 -1.00
N ALA A 99 5.05 7.74 -2.16
CA ALA A 99 5.92 8.00 -3.30
C ALA A 99 5.36 9.07 -4.25
N PHE A 100 4.03 9.11 -4.47
CA PHE A 100 3.41 9.90 -5.52
C PHE A 100 2.44 10.98 -5.00
N GLY A 101 2.19 11.06 -3.70
CA GLY A 101 1.22 11.99 -3.14
C GLY A 101 -0.22 11.58 -3.44
N ASP A 102 -1.04 12.50 -3.96
CA ASP A 102 -2.41 12.24 -4.35
C ASP A 102 -2.47 11.27 -5.54
N VAL A 103 -3.25 10.22 -5.42
CA VAL A 103 -3.35 9.15 -6.42
C VAL A 103 -4.79 8.74 -6.67
N PRO A 104 -5.12 8.12 -7.81
CA PRO A 104 -6.42 7.48 -8.01
C PRO A 104 -6.68 6.41 -6.93
N PHE A 105 -7.82 6.50 -6.26
CA PHE A 105 -8.17 5.60 -5.17
C PHE A 105 -9.40 4.76 -5.50
N PHE A 106 -9.23 3.44 -5.48
CA PHE A 106 -10.27 2.47 -5.79
C PHE A 106 -10.51 1.55 -4.61
N THR A 107 -11.76 1.39 -4.22
CA THR A 107 -12.20 0.47 -3.15
C THR A 107 -12.91 -0.78 -3.67
N ALA A 108 -13.15 -0.84 -4.98
CA ALA A 108 -13.81 -1.92 -5.71
C ALA A 108 -13.02 -2.25 -6.99
N PRO A 109 -13.29 -3.39 -7.63
CA PRO A 109 -12.80 -3.66 -8.98
C PRO A 109 -13.26 -2.57 -9.95
N VAL A 110 -12.35 -2.10 -10.79
CA VAL A 110 -12.59 -1.01 -11.76
C VAL A 110 -12.95 -1.61 -13.10
N THR A 111 -14.00 -1.09 -13.73
CA THR A 111 -14.37 -1.41 -15.10
C THR A 111 -13.63 -0.53 -16.10
N ILE A 112 -13.63 -0.93 -17.40
CA ILE A 112 -12.94 -0.17 -18.45
C ILE A 112 -13.48 1.27 -18.57
N ASP A 113 -14.73 1.50 -18.23
CA ASP A 113 -15.36 2.84 -18.32
C ASP A 113 -15.02 3.73 -17.11
N GLU A 114 -14.59 3.14 -16.01
CA GLU A 114 -14.29 3.81 -14.73
C GLU A 114 -12.81 4.16 -14.54
N TYR A 115 -11.93 3.86 -15.49
CA TYR A 115 -10.48 4.09 -15.33
C TYR A 115 -10.07 5.56 -15.31
N LYS A 116 -10.93 6.46 -15.81
CA LYS A 116 -10.68 7.92 -15.84
C LYS A 116 -11.08 8.59 -14.54
N VAL A 117 -10.47 8.16 -13.44
CA VAL A 117 -10.71 8.76 -12.12
C VAL A 117 -9.65 9.81 -11.84
N GLY A 118 -10.04 10.91 -11.24
CA GLY A 118 -9.13 11.93 -10.73
C GLY A 118 -8.30 11.40 -9.55
N ARG A 119 -7.33 12.20 -9.14
CA ARG A 119 -6.55 11.90 -7.93
C ARG A 119 -7.38 12.18 -6.69
N THR A 120 -7.33 11.29 -5.71
CA THR A 120 -7.91 11.49 -4.39
C THR A 120 -6.84 12.07 -3.46
N PRO A 121 -7.14 13.07 -2.66
CA PRO A 121 -6.22 13.63 -1.68
C PRO A 121 -5.66 12.54 -0.74
N LYS A 122 -4.35 12.52 -0.55
CA LYS A 122 -3.68 11.50 0.28
C LYS A 122 -4.21 11.45 1.72
N GLY A 123 -4.66 12.57 2.27
CA GLY A 123 -5.27 12.62 3.60
C GLY A 123 -6.56 11.82 3.68
N GLU A 124 -7.46 11.95 2.70
CA GLU A 124 -8.70 11.17 2.61
C GLU A 124 -8.42 9.67 2.47
N ILE A 125 -7.39 9.32 1.69
CA ILE A 125 -6.96 7.92 1.55
C ILE A 125 -6.49 7.37 2.89
N ILE A 126 -5.66 8.11 3.63
CA ILE A 126 -5.16 7.70 4.95
C ILE A 126 -6.30 7.50 5.94
N ASP A 127 -7.23 8.44 6.03
CA ASP A 127 -8.37 8.34 6.95
C ASP A 127 -9.23 7.11 6.65
N PHE A 128 -9.49 6.85 5.36
CA PHE A 128 -10.17 5.63 4.95
C PHE A 128 -9.40 4.37 5.35
N LEU A 129 -8.09 4.32 5.06
CA LEU A 129 -7.28 3.14 5.32
C LEU A 129 -7.09 2.85 6.80
N ILE A 130 -6.94 3.86 7.64
CA ILE A 130 -6.86 3.70 9.10
C ILE A 130 -8.16 3.09 9.64
N LYS A 131 -9.32 3.59 9.21
CA LYS A 131 -10.61 3.02 9.60
C LYS A 131 -10.75 1.58 9.11
N ASP A 132 -10.41 1.34 7.84
CA ASP A 132 -10.46 0.02 7.21
C ASP A 132 -9.57 -1.00 7.93
N LEU A 133 -8.37 -0.61 8.35
CA LEU A 133 -7.45 -1.45 9.09
C LEU A 133 -7.92 -1.74 10.52
N ASN A 134 -8.50 -0.77 11.22
CA ASN A 134 -9.07 -1.01 12.53
C ASN A 134 -10.18 -2.06 12.47
N ASP A 135 -11.10 -1.93 11.52
CA ASP A 135 -12.16 -2.92 11.32
C ASP A 135 -11.60 -4.30 10.89
N ALA A 136 -10.53 -4.34 10.10
CA ALA A 136 -9.88 -5.58 9.70
C ALA A 136 -9.15 -6.28 10.86
N ALA A 137 -8.58 -5.52 11.77
CA ALA A 137 -7.82 -6.05 12.90
C ALA A 137 -8.66 -6.98 13.79
N ASP A 138 -9.99 -6.80 13.84
CA ASP A 138 -10.87 -7.67 14.63
C ASP A 138 -10.90 -9.12 14.12
N TYR A 139 -10.64 -9.34 12.85
CA TYR A 139 -10.59 -10.66 12.23
C TYR A 139 -9.19 -11.27 12.13
N LEU A 140 -8.17 -10.57 12.59
CA LEU A 140 -6.79 -11.05 12.57
C LEU A 140 -6.36 -11.62 13.92
N PRO A 141 -5.60 -12.74 13.93
CA PRO A 141 -5.00 -13.26 15.15
C PRO A 141 -3.84 -12.37 15.62
N TRP A 142 -3.52 -12.39 16.93
CA TRP A 142 -2.31 -11.75 17.47
C TRP A 142 -1.02 -12.42 17.01
N THR A 143 -1.09 -13.72 16.69
CA THR A 143 0.03 -14.48 16.18
C THR A 143 -0.41 -15.15 14.90
N ALA A 144 0.28 -14.88 13.81
CA ALA A 144 -0.03 -15.48 12.51
C ALA A 144 0.05 -17.01 12.58
N THR A 145 -0.95 -17.70 12.00
CA THR A 145 -1.00 -19.17 11.95
C THR A 145 0.12 -19.79 11.12
N GLN A 146 0.68 -19.02 10.21
CA GLN A 146 1.80 -19.40 9.35
C GLN A 146 2.79 -18.24 9.25
N ARG A 147 4.08 -18.56 9.24
CA ARG A 147 5.14 -17.57 9.06
C ARG A 147 4.97 -16.80 7.75
N GLY A 148 5.03 -15.46 7.83
CA GLY A 148 4.89 -14.57 6.67
C GLY A 148 3.46 -14.16 6.34
N ARG A 149 2.47 -14.63 7.11
CA ARG A 149 1.10 -14.09 7.01
C ARG A 149 0.93 -12.85 7.88
N VAL A 150 -0.08 -12.07 7.53
CA VAL A 150 -0.44 -10.87 8.27
C VAL A 150 -1.11 -11.24 9.61
N ASP A 151 -0.74 -10.56 10.65
CA ASP A 151 -1.35 -10.63 11.97
C ASP A 151 -1.85 -9.25 12.44
N LYS A 152 -2.45 -9.22 13.62
CA LYS A 152 -3.00 -7.99 14.21
C LYS A 152 -1.93 -6.94 14.47
N ALA A 153 -0.71 -7.35 14.84
CA ALA A 153 0.40 -6.44 15.09
C ALA A 153 0.83 -5.71 13.81
N VAL A 154 0.82 -6.39 12.66
CA VAL A 154 1.10 -5.78 11.35
C VAL A 154 0.06 -4.71 11.01
N ALA A 155 -1.24 -4.99 11.26
CA ALA A 155 -2.31 -4.02 11.00
C ALA A 155 -2.12 -2.75 11.86
N TYR A 156 -1.91 -2.89 13.16
CA TYR A 156 -1.68 -1.74 14.04
C TYR A 156 -0.36 -1.02 13.77
N GLY A 157 0.71 -1.74 13.39
CA GLY A 157 1.96 -1.13 12.96
C GLY A 157 1.79 -0.26 11.71
N LEU A 158 0.94 -0.69 10.77
CA LEU A 158 0.62 0.08 9.58
C LEU A 158 -0.25 1.30 9.89
N ILE A 159 -1.23 1.17 10.79
CA ILE A 159 -2.04 2.30 11.30
C ILE A 159 -1.13 3.35 11.94
N ALA A 160 -0.23 2.95 12.83
CA ALA A 160 0.70 3.87 13.47
C ALA A 160 1.59 4.60 12.45
N ARG A 161 2.11 3.86 11.45
CA ARG A 161 2.92 4.43 10.37
C ARG A 161 2.13 5.43 9.52
N MET A 162 0.89 5.12 9.16
CA MET A 162 0.00 6.03 8.44
C MET A 162 -0.36 7.27 9.26
N GLY A 163 -0.60 7.11 10.55
CA GLY A 163 -0.86 8.23 11.46
C GLY A 163 0.32 9.20 11.55
N LEU A 164 1.54 8.68 11.69
CA LEU A 164 2.76 9.49 11.68
C LEU A 164 2.96 10.20 10.34
N PHE A 165 2.77 9.49 9.23
CA PHE A 165 2.88 10.07 7.89
C PHE A 165 1.80 11.15 7.67
N GLY A 166 0.55 10.88 8.04
CA GLY A 166 -0.56 11.85 7.96
C GLY A 166 -0.31 13.10 8.81
N GLY A 167 0.24 12.93 10.01
CA GLY A 167 0.59 14.03 10.90
C GLY A 167 1.68 14.96 10.34
N SER A 168 2.57 14.44 9.47
CA SER A 168 3.67 15.25 8.92
C SER A 168 3.23 16.33 7.93
N PHE A 169 2.04 16.21 7.34
CA PHE A 169 1.50 17.21 6.39
C PHE A 169 0.15 17.79 6.80
N ASN A 170 -0.42 17.35 7.92
CA ASN A 170 -1.66 17.86 8.51
C ASN A 170 -1.41 18.45 9.90
N VAL A 171 -0.31 19.17 10.06
CA VAL A 171 0.13 19.72 11.36
C VAL A 171 -0.92 20.60 12.03
N GLU A 172 -1.81 21.24 11.27
CA GLU A 172 -2.83 22.13 11.82
C GLU A 172 -4.12 21.44 12.26
N ASN A 173 -4.48 20.28 11.70
CA ASN A 173 -5.80 19.67 11.90
C ASN A 173 -5.84 18.48 12.84
N LYS A 174 -4.73 17.84 13.18
CA LYS A 174 -4.70 16.63 14.03
C LYS A 174 -3.98 16.83 15.37
N ALA A 175 -3.47 18.00 15.67
CA ALA A 175 -2.92 18.33 16.99
C ALA A 175 -4.01 18.78 17.99
N THR A 176 -5.28 18.85 17.55
CA THR A 176 -6.40 19.36 18.36
C THR A 176 -7.50 18.32 18.62
N GLU A 177 -7.35 17.06 18.16
CA GLU A 177 -8.17 15.91 18.51
C GLU A 177 -7.39 14.94 19.40
#